data_96c4a99475e3fb45d423d39ce65e22af
#
_entry.id   96c4a99475e3fb45d423d39ce65e22af
#
_cell.length_a   1.000
_cell.length_b   1.000
_cell.length_c   1.000
_cell.angle_alpha   90.00
_cell.angle_beta   90.00
_cell.angle_gamma   90.00
#
_symmetry.space_group_name_H-M   'P 1'
#
loop_
_entity.id
_entity.type
_entity.pdbx_description
1 polymer ?
#
loop_
_entity_poly.entity_id
_entity_poly.type
_entity_poly.pdbx_seq_one_letter_code
_entity_poly.pdbx_strand_id
1 'polypeptide(L)'
;MTSPSIRLGVDIGKPGSSSYIINELFKKKYGRDLDDTSARWMQAFFVLADAINRAGSTDPEKIQAALKATDLTSNQLMIGYRGVKFDATGQNILAATYLIQLRGKQYVSIWPEDRATNKLEYPMKGWR
;
A
#
# COMPACT_ATOMS: atom_id res chain seq x y z
N MET A 1 -0.11 8.64 -23.86
CA MET A 1 0.66 7.47 -23.33
C MET A 1 0.08 7.14 -21.97
N THR A 2 -0.70 6.09 -21.86
CA THR A 2 -1.20 5.61 -20.58
C THR A 2 -0.03 4.99 -19.83
N SER A 3 0.36 5.58 -18.70
CA SER A 3 1.32 4.98 -17.79
C SER A 3 0.85 3.57 -17.45
N PRO A 4 1.72 2.54 -17.52
CA PRO A 4 1.32 1.21 -17.10
C PRO A 4 0.90 1.31 -15.62
N SER A 5 -0.33 0.91 -15.34
CA SER A 5 -0.83 0.86 -13.97
C SER A 5 0.09 -0.05 -13.17
N ILE A 6 0.83 0.53 -12.25
CA ILE A 6 1.61 -0.23 -11.27
C ILE A 6 0.57 -0.93 -10.41
N ARG A 7 0.39 -2.23 -10.60
CA ARG A 7 -0.43 -3.00 -9.67
C ARG A 7 0.30 -3.02 -8.33
N LEU A 8 -0.28 -2.29 -7.39
CA LEU A 8 0.20 -2.20 -6.03
C LEU A 8 0.07 -3.56 -5.36
N GLY A 9 1.16 -4.21 -5.06
CA GLY A 9 1.25 -5.38 -4.21
C GLY A 9 0.34 -6.58 -4.55
N VAL A 10 0.59 -7.68 -3.88
CA VAL A 10 -0.07 -8.99 -4.07
C VAL A 10 -1.58 -8.95 -3.83
N ASP A 11 -2.07 -8.03 -3.01
CA ASP A 11 -3.47 -8.01 -2.58
C ASP A 11 -4.42 -7.23 -3.51
N ILE A 12 -3.91 -6.35 -4.35
CA ILE A 12 -4.75 -5.59 -5.30
C ILE A 12 -5.34 -6.48 -6.39
N GLY A 13 -4.71 -7.58 -6.68
CA GLY A 13 -5.19 -8.53 -7.69
C GLY A 13 -6.28 -9.48 -7.22
N LYS A 14 -6.54 -9.58 -5.92
CA LYS A 14 -7.52 -10.54 -5.38
C LYS A 14 -8.88 -9.86 -5.19
N PRO A 15 -9.93 -10.32 -5.89
CA PRO A 15 -11.29 -9.87 -5.63
C PRO A 15 -11.63 -9.99 -4.14
N GLY A 16 -12.18 -8.91 -3.56
CA GLY A 16 -12.58 -8.88 -2.16
C GLY A 16 -11.54 -8.33 -1.18
N SER A 17 -10.28 -8.10 -1.60
CA SER A 17 -9.33 -7.37 -0.74
C SER A 17 -9.68 -5.88 -0.66
N SER A 18 -9.31 -5.23 0.44
CA SER A 18 -9.55 -3.78 0.63
C SER A 18 -8.95 -2.97 -0.51
N SER A 19 -7.76 -3.30 -0.94
CA SER A 19 -7.07 -2.65 -2.05
C SER A 19 -7.84 -2.79 -3.36
N TYR A 20 -8.35 -3.98 -3.64
CA TYR A 20 -9.17 -4.23 -4.83
C TYR A 20 -10.44 -3.39 -4.82
N ILE A 21 -11.18 -3.41 -3.71
CA ILE A 21 -12.45 -2.67 -3.59
C ILE A 21 -12.22 -1.17 -3.78
N ILE A 22 -11.20 -0.62 -3.13
CA ILE A 22 -10.86 0.79 -3.23
C ILE A 22 -10.41 1.15 -4.64
N ASN A 23 -9.62 0.28 -5.29
CA ASN A 23 -9.20 0.50 -6.68
C ASN A 23 -10.39 0.51 -7.64
N GLU A 24 -11.34 -0.40 -7.49
CA GLU A 24 -12.57 -0.43 -8.31
C GLU A 24 -13.42 0.85 -8.12
N LEU A 25 -13.56 1.34 -6.88
CA LEU A 25 -14.24 2.60 -6.61
C LEU A 25 -13.50 3.80 -7.24
N PHE A 26 -12.19 3.83 -7.13
CA PHE A 26 -11.36 4.86 -7.74
C PHE A 26 -11.47 4.82 -9.28
N LYS A 27 -11.36 3.63 -9.86
CA LYS A 27 -11.48 3.41 -11.30
C LYS A 27 -12.83 3.84 -11.85
N LYS A 28 -13.91 3.51 -11.12
CA LYS A 28 -15.27 3.94 -11.48
C LYS A 28 -15.37 5.48 -11.51
N LYS A 29 -14.71 6.17 -10.60
CA LYS A 29 -14.77 7.63 -10.50
C LYS A 29 -13.83 8.35 -11.48
N TYR A 30 -12.63 7.82 -11.70
CA TYR A 30 -11.55 8.53 -12.41
C TYR A 30 -11.14 7.87 -13.72
N GLY A 31 -11.71 6.73 -14.10
CA GLY A 31 -11.43 6.01 -15.37
C GLY A 31 -10.03 5.38 -15.44
N ARG A 32 -9.30 5.30 -14.33
CA ARG A 32 -7.95 4.70 -14.25
C ARG A 32 -7.74 4.00 -12.93
N ASP A 33 -6.80 3.08 -12.91
CA ASP A 33 -6.39 2.42 -11.66
C ASP A 33 -5.62 3.40 -10.74
N LEU A 34 -5.64 3.12 -9.43
CA LEU A 34 -4.78 3.78 -8.46
C LEU A 34 -3.32 3.56 -8.83
N ASP A 35 -2.52 4.61 -8.75
CA ASP A 35 -1.07 4.52 -8.79
C ASP A 35 -0.47 4.34 -7.37
N ASP A 36 0.80 3.97 -7.31
CA ASP A 36 1.52 3.73 -6.06
C ASP A 36 1.50 4.94 -5.12
N THR A 37 1.69 6.13 -5.65
CA THR A 37 1.69 7.37 -4.86
C THR A 37 0.32 7.66 -4.27
N SER A 38 -0.73 7.60 -5.09
CA SER A 38 -2.11 7.83 -4.64
C SER A 38 -2.54 6.83 -3.57
N ALA A 39 -2.12 5.56 -3.69
CA ALA A 39 -2.45 4.55 -2.69
C ALA A 39 -1.73 4.78 -1.36
N ARG A 40 -0.47 5.21 -1.36
CA ARG A 40 0.26 5.56 -0.12
C ARG A 40 -0.38 6.75 0.59
N TRP A 41 -0.77 7.79 -0.16
CA TRP A 41 -1.47 8.93 0.40
C TRP A 41 -2.82 8.54 1.00
N MET A 42 -3.57 7.69 0.33
CA MET A 42 -4.85 7.20 0.84
C MET A 42 -4.65 6.36 2.11
N GLN A 43 -3.62 5.51 2.16
CA GLN A 43 -3.27 4.77 3.37
C GLN A 43 -2.90 5.71 4.52
N ALA A 44 -2.10 6.74 4.27
CA ALA A 44 -1.74 7.74 5.30
C ALA A 44 -2.97 8.48 5.82
N PHE A 45 -3.90 8.82 4.92
CA PHE A 45 -5.18 9.43 5.30
C PHE A 45 -5.99 8.53 6.24
N PHE A 46 -6.11 7.23 5.94
CA PHE A 46 -6.83 6.29 6.82
C PHE A 46 -6.17 6.13 8.19
N VAL A 47 -4.85 6.08 8.25
CA VAL A 47 -4.11 6.03 9.52
C VAL A 47 -4.36 7.30 10.34
N LEU A 48 -4.35 8.47 9.71
CA LEU A 48 -4.64 9.73 10.39
C LEU A 48 -6.10 9.80 10.85
N ALA A 49 -7.05 9.39 10.02
CA ALA A 49 -8.48 9.38 10.37
C ALA A 49 -8.76 8.45 11.55
N ASP A 50 -8.14 7.27 11.58
CA ASP A 50 -8.20 6.34 12.71
C ASP A 50 -7.62 6.97 13.99
N ALA A 51 -6.49 7.64 13.89
CA ALA A 51 -5.87 8.33 15.04
C ALA A 51 -6.75 9.46 15.57
N ILE A 52 -7.35 10.27 14.71
CA ILE A 52 -8.29 11.33 15.10
C ILE A 52 -9.52 10.73 15.81
N ASN A 53 -10.05 9.64 15.25
CA ASN A 53 -11.19 8.94 15.84
C ASN A 53 -10.86 8.40 17.24
N ARG A 54 -9.69 7.78 17.43
CA ARG A 54 -9.21 7.31 18.74
C ARG A 54 -8.90 8.45 19.70
N ALA A 55 -8.38 9.56 19.21
CA ALA A 55 -8.13 10.75 20.03
C ALA A 55 -9.43 11.42 20.55
N GLY A 56 -10.54 11.24 19.82
CA GLY A 56 -11.82 11.89 20.12
C GLY A 56 -11.73 13.42 20.15
N SER A 57 -10.73 14.00 19.43
CA SER A 57 -10.38 15.42 19.53
C SER A 57 -9.63 15.86 18.27
N THR A 58 -9.75 17.15 17.96
CA THR A 58 -8.93 17.81 16.92
C THR A 58 -7.67 18.48 17.49
N ASP A 59 -7.42 18.30 18.78
CA ASP A 59 -6.22 18.80 19.45
C ASP A 59 -4.97 18.08 18.92
N PRO A 60 -3.94 18.82 18.43
CA PRO A 60 -2.76 18.20 17.79
C PRO A 60 -1.97 17.28 18.74
N GLU A 61 -1.89 17.60 20.03
CA GLU A 61 -1.14 16.78 20.99
C GLU A 61 -1.84 15.45 21.23
N LYS A 62 -3.17 15.45 21.31
CA LYS A 62 -3.97 14.24 21.45
C LYS A 62 -3.90 13.38 20.20
N ILE A 63 -3.94 14.00 19.01
CA ILE A 63 -3.77 13.28 17.74
C ILE A 63 -2.37 12.68 17.66
N GLN A 64 -1.33 13.42 18.03
CA GLN A 64 0.04 12.91 18.05
C GLN A 64 0.20 11.72 19.01
N ALA A 65 -0.39 11.80 20.20
CA ALA A 65 -0.39 10.69 21.16
C ALA A 65 -1.10 9.46 20.58
N ALA A 66 -2.25 9.64 19.91
CA ALA A 66 -2.97 8.57 19.24
C ALA A 66 -2.17 7.97 18.07
N LEU A 67 -1.45 8.79 17.27
CA LEU A 67 -0.56 8.31 16.22
C LEU A 67 0.58 7.47 16.79
N LYS A 68 1.25 7.93 17.86
CA LYS A 68 2.31 7.16 18.53
C LYS A 68 1.82 5.82 19.07
N ALA A 69 0.56 5.74 19.49
CA ALA A 69 -0.08 4.52 19.98
C ALA A 69 -0.67 3.64 18.84
N THR A 70 -0.45 3.99 17.58
CA THR A 70 -0.96 3.21 16.44
C THR A 70 -0.30 1.83 16.38
N ASP A 71 -1.12 0.78 16.30
CA ASP A 71 -0.69 -0.61 16.11
C ASP A 71 -1.70 -1.32 15.19
N LEU A 72 -1.59 -1.07 13.89
CA LEU A 72 -2.45 -1.64 12.86
C LEU A 72 -1.79 -2.85 12.22
N THR A 73 -2.54 -3.92 12.05
CA THR A 73 -2.10 -5.15 11.38
C THR A 73 -2.31 -5.07 9.87
N SER A 74 -1.68 -5.94 9.10
CA SER A 74 -1.72 -5.94 7.64
C SER A 74 -3.13 -6.04 7.04
N ASN A 75 -4.06 -6.73 7.72
CA ASN A 75 -5.45 -6.88 7.27
C ASN A 75 -6.31 -5.62 7.46
N GLN A 76 -5.82 -4.64 8.20
CA GLN A 76 -6.45 -3.32 8.40
C GLN A 76 -5.93 -2.28 7.41
N LEU A 77 -5.01 -2.66 6.54
CA LEU A 77 -4.34 -1.77 5.61
C LEU A 77 -4.83 -1.95 4.18
N MET A 78 -4.71 -0.88 3.41
CA MET A 78 -4.99 -0.86 1.99
C MET A 78 -3.78 -1.30 1.15
N ILE A 79 -2.56 -1.00 1.61
CA ILE A 79 -1.31 -1.34 0.93
C ILE A 79 -0.57 -2.46 1.64
N GLY A 80 0.33 -3.14 0.93
CA GLY A 80 0.95 -4.37 1.36
C GLY A 80 2.00 -4.26 2.48
N TYR A 81 1.91 -3.29 3.38
CA TYR A 81 2.74 -3.24 4.58
C TYR A 81 2.39 -4.40 5.54
N ARG A 82 3.34 -4.77 6.39
CA ARG A 82 3.11 -5.73 7.46
C ARG A 82 2.21 -5.18 8.55
N GLY A 83 2.18 -3.86 8.67
CA GLY A 83 1.39 -3.13 9.64
C GLY A 83 1.76 -1.65 9.66
N VAL A 84 1.16 -0.91 10.59
CA VAL A 84 1.57 0.45 10.93
C VAL A 84 1.79 0.51 12.44
N LYS A 85 3.04 0.69 12.82
CA LYS A 85 3.48 0.89 14.20
C LYS A 85 4.68 1.81 14.21
N PHE A 86 4.58 2.90 14.94
CA PHE A 86 5.63 3.90 14.99
C PHE A 86 6.57 3.66 16.17
N ASP A 87 7.87 3.80 15.91
CA ASP A 87 8.89 3.83 16.96
C ASP A 87 9.02 5.22 17.61
N ALA A 88 9.98 5.36 18.51
CA ALA A 88 10.25 6.61 19.22
C ALA A 88 10.66 7.77 18.28
N THR A 89 11.19 7.46 17.09
CA THR A 89 11.57 8.44 16.07
C THR A 89 10.41 8.81 15.13
N GLY A 90 9.28 8.12 15.23
CA GLY A 90 8.11 8.30 14.36
C GLY A 90 8.19 7.51 13.05
N GLN A 91 9.12 6.57 12.92
CA GLN A 91 9.21 5.69 11.75
C GLN A 91 8.27 4.50 11.88
N ASN A 92 7.61 4.14 10.78
CA ASN A 92 6.83 2.91 10.74
C ASN A 92 7.75 1.70 10.63
N ILE A 93 7.93 0.96 11.72
CA ILE A 93 8.79 -0.24 11.79
C ILE A 93 8.20 -1.46 11.08
N LEU A 94 6.93 -1.43 10.68
CA LEU A 94 6.24 -2.49 9.95
C LEU A 94 6.05 -2.15 8.46
N ALA A 95 6.66 -1.07 7.98
CA ALA A 95 6.71 -0.77 6.56
C ALA A 95 7.44 -1.91 5.81
N ALA A 96 6.96 -2.24 4.62
CA ALA A 96 7.54 -3.29 3.79
C ALA A 96 7.85 -2.75 2.40
N THR A 97 8.97 -3.20 1.86
CA THR A 97 9.38 -2.92 0.47
C THR A 97 9.15 -4.16 -0.37
N TYR A 98 8.79 -3.96 -1.63
CA TYR A 98 8.64 -5.00 -2.63
C TYR A 98 9.63 -4.78 -3.75
N LEU A 99 10.26 -5.85 -4.22
CA LEU A 99 10.95 -5.80 -5.49
C LEU A 99 9.99 -6.18 -6.60
N ILE A 100 9.97 -5.38 -7.63
CA ILE A 100 9.13 -5.59 -8.81
C ILE A 100 10.01 -5.77 -10.04
N GLN A 101 9.55 -6.58 -10.97
CA GLN A 101 10.18 -6.80 -12.26
C GLN A 101 9.21 -6.47 -13.39
N LEU A 102 9.67 -5.74 -14.39
CA LEU A 102 8.89 -5.50 -15.60
C LEU A 102 8.90 -6.75 -16.48
N ARG A 103 7.72 -7.27 -16.83
CA ARG A 103 7.54 -8.37 -17.77
C ARG A 103 6.57 -7.98 -18.85
N GLY A 104 7.09 -7.84 -20.06
CA GLY A 104 6.31 -7.25 -21.14
C GLY A 104 5.87 -5.83 -20.77
N LYS A 105 4.57 -5.63 -20.61
CA LYS A 105 3.98 -4.33 -20.25
C LYS A 105 3.44 -4.27 -18.80
N GLN A 106 3.77 -5.27 -17.96
CA GLN A 106 3.26 -5.36 -16.59
C GLN A 106 4.38 -5.47 -15.57
N TYR A 107 4.19 -4.81 -14.44
CA TYR A 107 5.04 -5.02 -13.27
C TYR A 107 4.50 -6.19 -12.46
N VAL A 108 5.41 -7.10 -12.08
CA VAL A 108 5.12 -8.24 -11.21
C VAL A 108 6.00 -8.17 -9.98
N SER A 109 5.47 -8.52 -8.81
CA SER A 109 6.29 -8.61 -7.61
C SER A 109 7.05 -9.93 -7.58
N ILE A 110 8.34 -9.84 -7.23
CA ILE A 110 9.27 -10.97 -7.21
C ILE A 110 9.87 -11.21 -5.82
N TRP A 111 9.70 -10.27 -4.90
CA TRP A 111 10.18 -10.39 -3.53
C TRP A 111 9.36 -9.47 -2.59
N PRO A 112 9.12 -9.84 -1.31
CA PRO A 112 9.53 -11.09 -0.65
C PRO A 112 8.74 -12.30 -1.16
N GLU A 113 9.32 -13.51 -1.04
CA GLU A 113 8.77 -14.74 -1.64
C GLU A 113 7.36 -15.06 -1.19
N ASP A 114 7.03 -14.82 0.11
CA ASP A 114 5.71 -15.04 0.70
C ASP A 114 4.62 -14.15 0.10
N ARG A 115 5.02 -13.09 -0.62
CA ARG A 115 4.11 -12.11 -1.24
C ARG A 115 4.39 -11.87 -2.71
N ALA A 116 5.34 -12.60 -3.28
CA ALA A 116 5.64 -12.51 -4.70
C ALA A 116 4.52 -13.11 -5.55
N THR A 117 4.19 -12.44 -6.66
CA THR A 117 3.26 -12.96 -7.66
C THR A 117 3.95 -13.83 -8.68
N ASN A 118 5.26 -13.64 -8.84
CA ASN A 118 6.09 -14.33 -9.82
C ASN A 118 7.49 -14.59 -9.27
N LYS A 119 8.16 -15.62 -9.80
CA LYS A 119 9.58 -15.85 -9.52
C LYS A 119 10.44 -14.86 -10.30
N LEU A 120 11.61 -14.51 -9.74
CA LEU A 120 12.60 -13.72 -10.47
C LEU A 120 12.97 -14.41 -11.80
N GLU A 121 12.96 -13.68 -12.88
CA GLU A 121 13.47 -14.11 -14.18
C GLU A 121 14.83 -13.49 -14.43
N TYR A 122 15.87 -14.34 -14.51
CA TYR A 122 17.23 -13.93 -14.80
C TYR A 122 17.88 -14.92 -15.78
N PRO A 123 18.56 -14.44 -16.83
CA PRO A 123 18.62 -13.04 -17.29
C PRO A 123 17.25 -12.53 -17.77
N MET A 124 17.01 -11.22 -17.64
CA MET A 124 15.75 -10.62 -18.11
C MET A 124 15.61 -10.81 -19.62
N LYS A 125 14.54 -11.47 -20.04
CA LYS A 125 14.18 -11.56 -21.45
C LYS A 125 13.50 -10.27 -21.88
N GLY A 126 14.02 -9.62 -22.91
CA GLY A 126 13.23 -8.66 -23.67
C GLY A 126 13.41 -7.19 -23.29
N TRP A 127 14.59 -6.78 -22.98
CA TRP A 127 14.97 -5.37 -23.07
C TRP A 127 15.53 -5.06 -24.50
N ARG A 128 14.83 -5.58 -25.54
CA ARG A 128 15.15 -5.28 -26.94
C ARG A 128 13.96 -4.63 -27.62
#